data_5afe415ed313493eb6eedaff76a30048
#
_entry.id   5afe415ed313493eb6eedaff76a30048
#
_cell.length_a   1.000
_cell.length_b   1.000
_cell.length_c   1.000
_cell.angle_alpha   90.00
_cell.angle_beta   90.00
_cell.angle_gamma   90.00
#
_symmetry.space_group_name_H-M   'P 1'
#
loop_
_entity.id
_entity.type
_entity.pdbx_description
1 polymer ?
#
loop_
_entity_poly.entity_id
_entity_poly.type
_entity_poly.pdbx_seq_one_letter_code
_entity_poly.pdbx_strand_id
1 'polypeptide(L)'
;MALEIIMGSMYSGKSTELIRRMNRLKSIGMHCLLVNHTKDTRVDGDFIQTHDGKKIKAIKTDDIILLDAKPYDAIAIDEAQFFMNLLPAVSIMLQHNKHVIVAGLTGDYRRQKFGQLLDLIPIADDVTFTRALCQQCAHPYRPASFTKRISNEKKTISVESKYMAVCRQCFNKTL
;
A
#
# COMPACT_ATOMS: atom_id res chain seq x y z
N MET A 1 -0.52 6.54 -19.88
CA MET A 1 -0.03 7.22 -18.67
C MET A 1 -1.22 7.49 -17.77
N ALA A 2 -1.14 7.08 -16.50
CA ALA A 2 -2.13 7.42 -15.47
C ALA A 2 -1.50 7.18 -14.09
N LEU A 3 -2.03 7.82 -13.05
CA LEU A 3 -1.73 7.56 -11.65
C LEU A 3 -2.98 7.02 -10.95
N GLU A 4 -2.91 5.78 -10.49
CA GLU A 4 -3.94 5.13 -9.70
C GLU A 4 -3.48 4.95 -8.26
N ILE A 5 -4.30 5.33 -7.30
CA ILE A 5 -3.99 5.18 -5.86
C ILE A 5 -4.96 4.20 -5.22
N ILE A 6 -4.41 3.22 -4.49
CA ILE A 6 -5.16 2.26 -3.68
C ILE A 6 -4.80 2.50 -2.22
N MET A 7 -5.73 3.02 -1.44
CA MET A 7 -5.48 3.32 -0.04
C MET A 7 -6.49 2.64 0.89
N GLY A 8 -6.09 2.40 2.14
CA GLY A 8 -6.98 1.77 3.12
C GLY A 8 -6.25 1.37 4.39
N SER A 9 -7.00 0.78 5.34
CA SER A 9 -6.45 0.24 6.58
C SER A 9 -5.57 -1.01 6.33
N MET A 10 -4.87 -1.49 7.34
CA MET A 10 -4.29 -2.84 7.29
C MET A 10 -5.40 -3.87 7.00
N TYR A 11 -5.05 -4.99 6.38
CA TYR A 11 -5.96 -6.10 6.03
C TYR A 11 -7.09 -5.74 5.05
N SER A 12 -7.02 -4.61 4.36
CA SER A 12 -8.08 -4.17 3.43
C SER A 12 -7.91 -4.67 1.98
N GLY A 13 -6.94 -5.54 1.70
CA GLY A 13 -6.72 -6.13 0.38
C GLY A 13 -5.99 -5.23 -0.63
N LYS A 14 -5.29 -4.17 -0.17
CA LYS A 14 -4.58 -3.23 -1.06
C LYS A 14 -3.59 -3.91 -1.99
N SER A 15 -2.69 -4.73 -1.44
CA SER A 15 -1.67 -5.44 -2.25
C SER A 15 -2.31 -6.41 -3.25
N THR A 16 -3.42 -7.08 -2.87
CA THR A 16 -4.19 -7.94 -3.78
C THR A 16 -4.77 -7.14 -4.94
N GLU A 17 -5.37 -5.98 -4.67
CA GLU A 17 -5.91 -5.08 -5.70
C GLU A 17 -4.81 -4.49 -6.59
N LEU A 18 -3.67 -4.08 -6.01
CA LEU A 18 -2.49 -3.63 -6.75
C LEU A 18 -2.04 -4.69 -7.77
N ILE A 19 -1.89 -5.93 -7.31
CA ILE A 19 -1.49 -7.05 -8.14
C ILE A 19 -2.54 -7.34 -9.22
N ARG A 20 -3.82 -7.29 -8.88
CA ARG A 20 -4.92 -7.47 -9.84
C ARG A 20 -4.85 -6.44 -10.97
N ARG A 21 -4.65 -5.15 -10.64
CA ARG A 21 -4.50 -4.08 -11.64
C ARG A 21 -3.25 -4.29 -12.50
N MET A 22 -2.11 -4.57 -11.88
CA MET A 22 -0.87 -4.87 -12.59
C MET A 22 -1.02 -6.04 -13.56
N ASN A 23 -1.68 -7.14 -13.16
CA ASN A 23 -1.90 -8.30 -14.02
C ASN A 23 -2.79 -7.98 -15.23
N ARG A 24 -3.76 -7.07 -15.09
CA ARG A 24 -4.55 -6.57 -16.23
C ARG A 24 -3.69 -5.82 -17.24
N LEU A 25 -2.75 -4.99 -16.78
CA LEU A 25 -1.81 -4.30 -17.68
C LEU A 25 -0.89 -5.31 -18.38
N LYS A 26 -0.39 -6.31 -17.67
CA LYS A 26 0.40 -7.40 -18.26
C LYS A 26 -0.36 -8.18 -19.32
N SER A 27 -1.67 -8.41 -19.13
CA SER A 27 -2.48 -9.17 -20.10
C SER A 27 -2.64 -8.49 -21.45
N ILE A 28 -2.39 -7.18 -21.53
CA ILE A 28 -2.36 -6.40 -22.77
C ILE A 28 -0.93 -6.11 -23.26
N GLY A 29 0.07 -6.84 -22.76
CA GLY A 29 1.45 -6.79 -23.20
C GLY A 29 2.33 -5.72 -22.56
N MET A 30 1.86 -5.00 -21.52
CA MET A 30 2.68 -4.00 -20.84
C MET A 30 3.76 -4.67 -19.96
N HIS A 31 4.98 -4.15 -20.03
CA HIS A 31 6.06 -4.53 -19.13
C HIS A 31 5.86 -3.83 -17.78
N CYS A 32 5.60 -4.60 -16.74
CA CYS A 32 5.27 -4.08 -15.42
C CYS A 32 6.34 -4.41 -14.39
N LEU A 33 6.77 -3.38 -13.63
CA LEU A 33 7.63 -3.51 -12.47
C LEU A 33 6.78 -3.48 -11.19
N LEU A 34 7.05 -4.40 -10.26
CA LEU A 34 6.50 -4.37 -8.90
C LEU A 34 7.61 -3.98 -7.93
N VAL A 35 7.34 -2.96 -7.13
CA VAL A 35 8.28 -2.38 -6.16
C VAL A 35 7.68 -2.47 -4.76
N ASN A 36 8.49 -2.85 -3.78
CA ASN A 36 8.14 -2.84 -2.38
C ASN A 36 9.25 -2.20 -1.55
N HIS A 37 8.91 -1.71 -0.36
CA HIS A 37 9.90 -1.12 0.53
C HIS A 37 10.63 -2.18 1.34
N THR A 38 11.95 -1.99 1.60
CA THR A 38 12.79 -2.89 2.42
C THR A 38 12.27 -3.07 3.85
N LYS A 39 11.50 -2.11 4.38
CA LYS A 39 10.83 -2.21 5.70
C LYS A 39 9.70 -3.24 5.74
N ASP A 40 9.22 -3.72 4.59
CA ASP A 40 8.31 -4.86 4.56
C ASP A 40 9.08 -6.17 4.70
N THR A 41 9.14 -6.65 5.94
CA THR A 41 9.85 -7.88 6.33
C THR A 41 8.95 -9.10 6.41
N ARG A 42 7.71 -9.04 5.90
CA ARG A 42 6.75 -10.15 5.95
C ARG A 42 7.21 -11.36 5.13
N VAL A 43 8.01 -11.12 4.11
CA VAL A 43 8.56 -12.18 3.24
C VAL A 43 10.04 -11.90 2.98
N ASP A 44 10.85 -12.95 3.12
CA ASP A 44 12.26 -12.87 2.79
C ASP A 44 12.49 -12.83 1.27
N GLY A 45 13.56 -12.12 0.87
CA GLY A 45 13.96 -11.97 -0.53
C GLY A 45 13.07 -11.00 -1.33
N ASP A 46 13.23 -11.05 -2.64
CA ASP A 46 12.60 -10.14 -3.61
C ASP A 46 11.17 -10.56 -3.96
N PHE A 47 10.32 -10.69 -2.93
CA PHE A 47 8.92 -11.05 -3.09
C PHE A 47 8.03 -10.18 -2.21
N ILE A 48 6.78 -9.97 -2.67
CA ILE A 48 5.67 -9.61 -1.80
C ILE A 48 4.74 -10.81 -1.64
N GLN A 49 4.04 -10.86 -0.53
CA GLN A 49 3.03 -11.89 -0.27
C GLN A 49 1.68 -11.22 0.01
N THR A 50 0.66 -11.66 -0.71
CA THR A 50 -0.72 -11.29 -0.42
C THR A 50 -1.24 -12.06 0.79
N HIS A 51 -2.33 -11.60 1.42
CA HIS A 51 -2.92 -12.27 2.58
C HIS A 51 -3.42 -13.70 2.29
N ASP A 52 -3.72 -13.99 1.02
CA ASP A 52 -4.06 -15.33 0.54
C ASP A 52 -2.83 -16.20 0.21
N GLY A 53 -1.62 -15.74 0.59
CA GLY A 53 -0.38 -16.52 0.50
C GLY A 53 0.33 -16.48 -0.84
N LYS A 54 -0.19 -15.78 -1.86
CA LYS A 54 0.43 -15.70 -3.19
C LYS A 54 1.70 -14.84 -3.13
N LYS A 55 2.84 -15.43 -3.52
CA LYS A 55 4.13 -14.74 -3.64
C LYS A 55 4.34 -14.24 -5.05
N ILE A 56 4.78 -12.98 -5.20
CA ILE A 56 5.06 -12.36 -6.48
C ILE A 56 6.40 -11.64 -6.38
N LYS A 57 7.24 -11.84 -7.41
CA LYS A 57 8.55 -11.18 -7.49
C LYS A 57 8.38 -9.66 -7.52
N ALA A 58 9.12 -8.96 -6.67
CA ALA A 58 9.15 -7.51 -6.57
C ALA A 58 10.60 -7.06 -6.36
N ILE A 59 10.91 -5.83 -6.74
CA ILE A 59 12.17 -5.21 -6.33
C ILE A 59 11.95 -4.57 -4.96
N LYS A 60 12.78 -4.93 -3.97
CA LYS A 60 12.80 -4.26 -2.67
C LYS A 60 13.84 -3.16 -2.66
N THR A 61 13.42 -1.95 -2.33
CA THR A 61 14.29 -0.78 -2.21
C THR A 61 13.81 0.14 -1.09
N ASP A 62 14.68 0.95 -0.53
CA ASP A 62 14.36 2.06 0.37
C ASP A 62 14.35 3.41 -0.35
N ASP A 63 14.92 3.48 -1.56
CA ASP A 63 14.92 4.66 -2.41
C ASP A 63 14.34 4.36 -3.80
N ILE A 64 13.14 4.85 -4.04
CA ILE A 64 12.41 4.61 -5.29
C ILE A 64 12.91 5.50 -6.45
N ILE A 65 13.62 6.60 -6.18
CA ILE A 65 14.18 7.47 -7.23
C ILE A 65 15.33 6.78 -7.95
N LEU A 66 16.06 5.90 -7.27
CA LEU A 66 17.20 5.18 -7.84
C LEU A 66 16.80 4.03 -8.77
N LEU A 67 15.49 3.73 -8.89
CA LEU A 67 15.03 2.66 -9.77
C LEU A 67 15.15 3.05 -11.23
N ASP A 68 15.76 2.17 -12.02
CA ASP A 68 15.68 2.27 -13.49
C ASP A 68 14.28 1.86 -13.97
N ALA A 69 13.40 2.83 -14.10
CA ALA A 69 12.04 2.63 -14.59
C ALA A 69 11.95 2.60 -16.13
N LYS A 70 13.04 2.90 -16.86
CA LYS A 70 13.03 3.01 -18.33
C LYS A 70 12.48 1.79 -19.07
N PRO A 71 12.88 0.53 -18.71
CA PRO A 71 12.42 -0.67 -19.40
C PRO A 71 10.95 -1.01 -19.21
N TYR A 72 10.24 -0.32 -18.31
CA TYR A 72 8.89 -0.68 -17.91
C TYR A 72 7.88 0.35 -18.39
N ASP A 73 6.70 -0.13 -18.81
CA ASP A 73 5.56 0.69 -19.18
C ASP A 73 4.74 1.11 -17.95
N ALA A 74 4.68 0.21 -16.96
CA ALA A 74 3.94 0.43 -15.73
C ALA A 74 4.76 0.07 -14.49
N ILE A 75 4.57 0.87 -13.41
CA ILE A 75 5.21 0.65 -12.12
C ILE A 75 4.12 0.52 -11.05
N ALA A 76 4.10 -0.62 -10.34
CA ALA A 76 3.25 -0.87 -9.20
C ALA A 76 4.08 -0.75 -7.91
N ILE A 77 3.67 0.12 -6.99
CA ILE A 77 4.39 0.43 -5.76
C ILE A 77 3.55 0.00 -4.58
N ASP A 78 4.02 -1.00 -3.81
CA ASP A 78 3.36 -1.43 -2.56
C ASP A 78 4.02 -0.81 -1.33
N GLU A 79 3.30 -0.78 -0.21
CA GLU A 79 3.73 -0.20 1.07
C GLU A 79 4.27 1.24 0.93
N ALA A 80 3.63 2.02 0.06
CA ALA A 80 4.09 3.33 -0.40
C ALA A 80 4.29 4.37 0.71
N GLN A 81 3.64 4.22 1.86
CA GLN A 81 3.80 5.11 3.01
C GLN A 81 5.22 5.12 3.59
N PHE A 82 6.05 4.14 3.26
CA PHE A 82 7.42 4.09 3.76
C PHE A 82 8.42 4.87 2.92
N PHE A 83 8.09 5.20 1.66
CA PHE A 83 8.98 5.96 0.79
C PHE A 83 8.92 7.45 1.12
N MET A 84 10.07 8.01 1.54
CA MET A 84 10.18 9.43 1.90
C MET A 84 10.20 10.36 0.68
N ASN A 85 10.53 9.82 -0.49
CA ASN A 85 10.62 10.52 -1.77
C ASN A 85 9.55 10.05 -2.78
N LEU A 86 8.39 9.59 -2.28
CA LEU A 86 7.33 9.03 -3.12
C LEU A 86 6.78 10.04 -4.12
N LEU A 87 6.44 11.24 -3.67
CA LEU A 87 5.86 12.29 -4.53
C LEU A 87 6.79 12.69 -5.68
N PRO A 88 8.07 13.06 -5.45
CA PRO A 88 8.97 13.38 -6.55
C PRO A 88 9.23 12.19 -7.47
N ALA A 89 9.36 10.96 -6.94
CA ALA A 89 9.58 9.78 -7.77
C ALA A 89 8.41 9.49 -8.71
N VAL A 90 7.18 9.52 -8.19
CA VAL A 90 5.97 9.33 -8.99
C VAL A 90 5.83 10.43 -10.04
N SER A 91 6.11 11.69 -9.68
CA SER A 91 6.07 12.82 -10.62
C SER A 91 7.04 12.62 -11.80
N ILE A 92 8.27 12.15 -11.52
CA ILE A 92 9.26 11.82 -12.56
C ILE A 92 8.76 10.67 -13.45
N MET A 93 8.19 9.62 -12.87
CA MET A 93 7.64 8.49 -13.64
C MET A 93 6.53 8.94 -14.59
N LEU A 94 5.62 9.81 -14.12
CA LEU A 94 4.55 10.38 -14.95
C LEU A 94 5.10 11.25 -16.08
N GLN A 95 6.10 12.10 -15.83
CA GLN A 95 6.77 12.89 -16.87
C GLN A 95 7.40 12.00 -17.94
N HIS A 96 7.81 10.77 -17.61
CA HIS A 96 8.30 9.76 -18.55
C HIS A 96 7.18 8.85 -19.10
N ASN A 97 5.93 9.30 -19.09
CA ASN A 97 4.75 8.61 -19.61
C ASN A 97 4.50 7.21 -19.02
N LYS A 98 4.94 6.95 -17.80
CA LYS A 98 4.68 5.67 -17.14
C LYS A 98 3.24 5.60 -16.60
N HIS A 99 2.67 4.39 -16.55
CA HIS A 99 1.47 4.11 -15.79
C HIS A 99 1.88 3.73 -14.36
N VAL A 100 1.41 4.46 -13.36
CA VAL A 100 1.83 4.25 -11.97
C VAL A 100 0.63 3.83 -11.13
N ILE A 101 0.77 2.72 -10.39
CA ILE A 101 -0.23 2.26 -9.43
C ILE A 101 0.41 2.23 -8.05
N VAL A 102 -0.14 2.97 -7.11
CA VAL A 102 0.44 3.12 -5.77
C VAL A 102 -0.50 2.57 -4.71
N ALA A 103 -0.04 1.66 -3.88
CA ALA A 103 -0.80 1.10 -2.76
C ALA A 103 -0.17 1.43 -1.41
N GLY A 104 -0.98 1.82 -0.43
CA GLY A 104 -0.47 2.12 0.91
C GLY A 104 -1.55 2.46 1.95
N LEU A 105 -1.10 2.71 3.18
CA LEU A 105 -1.97 3.04 4.30
C LEU A 105 -2.48 4.48 4.21
N THR A 106 -3.76 4.68 4.49
CA THR A 106 -4.39 6.03 4.60
C THR A 106 -3.85 6.84 5.76
N GLY A 107 -3.35 6.19 6.79
CA GLY A 107 -2.80 6.83 7.98
C GLY A 107 -2.20 5.80 8.92
N ASP A 108 -1.47 6.28 9.92
CA ASP A 108 -0.92 5.47 10.98
C ASP A 108 -1.99 5.03 12.00
N TYR A 109 -1.57 4.30 13.04
CA TYR A 109 -2.46 3.85 14.13
C TYR A 109 -3.01 4.99 14.99
N ARG A 110 -2.49 6.23 14.86
CA ARG A 110 -3.01 7.46 15.49
C ARG A 110 -3.95 8.23 14.57
N ARG A 111 -4.19 7.71 13.37
CA ARG A 111 -4.96 8.36 12.29
C ARG A 111 -4.28 9.64 11.78
N GLN A 112 -2.95 9.71 11.92
CA GLN A 112 -2.15 10.79 11.36
C GLN A 112 -1.67 10.41 9.95
N LYS A 113 -1.39 11.40 9.12
CA LYS A 113 -0.77 11.21 7.82
C LYS A 113 0.50 10.36 7.97
N PHE A 114 0.64 9.35 7.09
CA PHE A 114 1.79 8.46 7.10
C PHE A 114 2.50 8.51 5.75
N GLY A 115 3.70 9.12 5.72
CA GLY A 115 4.46 9.33 4.49
C GLY A 115 3.77 10.29 3.51
N GLN A 116 4.06 10.12 2.21
CA GLN A 116 3.65 11.04 1.14
C GLN A 116 2.49 10.50 0.28
N LEU A 117 1.87 9.36 0.64
CA LEU A 117 0.79 8.77 -0.17
C LEU A 117 -0.36 9.75 -0.42
N LEU A 118 -0.80 10.47 0.61
CA LEU A 118 -1.90 11.42 0.52
C LEU A 118 -1.55 12.66 -0.33
N ASP A 119 -0.28 12.98 -0.48
CA ASP A 119 0.18 14.10 -1.30
C ASP A 119 0.04 13.83 -2.81
N LEU A 120 -0.15 12.56 -3.19
CA LEU A 120 -0.40 12.17 -4.57
C LEU A 120 -1.85 12.40 -5.00
N ILE A 121 -2.80 12.54 -4.07
CA ILE A 121 -4.24 12.66 -4.39
C ILE A 121 -4.53 13.78 -5.40
N PRO A 122 -3.95 15.00 -5.26
CA PRO A 122 -4.25 16.09 -6.21
C PRO A 122 -3.80 15.85 -7.65
N ILE A 123 -2.90 14.88 -7.88
CA ILE A 123 -2.37 14.57 -9.21
C ILE A 123 -2.80 13.18 -9.71
N ALA A 124 -3.69 12.51 -8.98
CA ALA A 124 -4.16 11.16 -9.31
C ALA A 124 -5.32 11.17 -10.30
N ASP A 125 -5.32 10.22 -11.24
CA ASP A 125 -6.43 9.98 -12.16
C ASP A 125 -7.53 9.11 -11.51
N ASP A 126 -7.17 8.18 -10.60
CA ASP A 126 -8.09 7.35 -9.83
C ASP A 126 -7.64 7.17 -8.38
N VAL A 127 -8.59 7.26 -7.45
CA VAL A 127 -8.35 7.02 -6.03
C VAL A 127 -9.36 6.02 -5.50
N THR A 128 -8.90 4.83 -5.14
CA THR A 128 -9.72 3.76 -4.59
C THR A 128 -9.46 3.60 -3.10
N PHE A 129 -10.52 3.66 -2.29
CA PHE A 129 -10.46 3.44 -0.85
C PHE A 129 -10.94 2.03 -0.51
N THR A 130 -10.03 1.15 -0.12
CA THR A 130 -10.33 -0.21 0.32
C THR A 130 -10.60 -0.26 1.83
N ARG A 131 -11.49 -1.17 2.25
CA ARG A 131 -11.85 -1.37 3.66
C ARG A 131 -11.71 -2.83 4.04
N ALA A 132 -11.17 -3.08 5.22
CA ALA A 132 -11.20 -4.39 5.83
C ALA A 132 -12.56 -4.66 6.52
N LEU A 133 -12.72 -5.82 7.11
CA LEU A 133 -13.78 -6.10 8.07
C LEU A 133 -13.27 -5.86 9.49
N CYS A 134 -14.12 -5.32 10.36
CA CYS A 134 -13.74 -5.01 11.73
C CYS A 134 -13.48 -6.28 12.53
N GLN A 135 -12.25 -6.45 13.00
CA GLN A 135 -11.83 -7.63 13.77
C GLN A 135 -12.36 -7.65 15.21
N GLN A 136 -12.93 -6.53 15.71
CA GLN A 136 -13.56 -6.46 17.04
C GLN A 136 -15.10 -6.61 17.00
N CYS A 137 -15.72 -6.44 15.84
CA CYS A 137 -17.16 -6.66 15.70
C CYS A 137 -17.43 -8.12 15.30
N ALA A 138 -18.04 -8.90 16.20
CA ALA A 138 -18.42 -10.27 15.88
C ALA A 138 -19.58 -10.32 14.88
N HIS A 139 -20.68 -9.67 15.19
CA HIS A 139 -21.90 -9.58 14.35
C HIS A 139 -22.66 -8.30 14.69
N PRO A 140 -23.28 -7.59 13.71
CA PRO A 140 -23.02 -7.72 12.27
C PRO A 140 -21.62 -7.23 11.90
N TYR A 141 -21.03 -7.81 10.86
CA TYR A 141 -19.72 -7.35 10.34
C TYR A 141 -19.80 -5.90 9.88
N ARG A 142 -18.79 -5.12 10.22
CA ARG A 142 -18.70 -3.70 9.85
C ARG A 142 -17.44 -3.41 9.06
N PRO A 143 -17.52 -2.52 8.05
CA PRO A 143 -16.31 -2.06 7.36
C PRO A 143 -15.34 -1.41 8.35
N ALA A 144 -14.07 -1.75 8.24
CA ALA A 144 -12.98 -1.25 9.06
C ALA A 144 -12.09 -0.32 8.24
N SER A 145 -12.11 0.98 8.58
CA SER A 145 -11.31 2.01 7.91
C SER A 145 -10.06 2.39 8.69
N PHE A 146 -9.88 1.86 9.91
CA PHE A 146 -8.79 2.28 10.78
C PHE A 146 -7.91 1.10 11.18
N THR A 147 -6.60 1.38 11.29
CA THR A 147 -5.62 0.46 11.88
C THR A 147 -5.46 0.82 13.34
N LYS A 148 -5.82 -0.10 14.24
CA LYS A 148 -5.66 0.06 15.70
C LYS A 148 -4.48 -0.74 16.19
N ARG A 149 -3.65 -0.15 17.04
CA ARG A 149 -2.54 -0.84 17.68
C ARG A 149 -3.03 -1.59 18.91
N ILE A 150 -2.56 -2.83 19.08
CA ILE A 150 -2.93 -3.70 20.20
C ILE A 150 -1.75 -4.00 21.13
N SER A 151 -0.54 -3.51 20.82
CA SER A 151 0.66 -3.66 21.64
C SER A 151 1.05 -2.35 22.34
N ASN A 152 1.67 -2.44 23.51
CA ASN A 152 2.19 -1.28 24.26
C ASN A 152 3.55 -0.76 23.75
N GLU A 153 4.11 -1.34 22.69
CA GLU A 153 5.38 -0.90 22.13
C GLU A 153 5.27 0.44 21.40
N LYS A 154 6.23 1.34 21.65
CA LYS A 154 6.23 2.71 21.09
C LYS A 154 6.69 2.82 19.63
N LYS A 155 7.24 1.76 19.02
CA LYS A 155 7.72 1.83 17.63
C LYS A 155 6.56 1.83 16.63
N THR A 156 6.56 2.80 15.72
CA THR A 156 5.51 2.98 14.69
C THR A 156 5.51 1.86 13.65
N ILE A 157 6.66 1.24 13.41
CA ILE A 157 6.85 0.14 12.47
C ILE A 157 7.01 -1.14 13.29
N SER A 158 6.04 -2.02 13.25
CA SER A 158 6.14 -3.33 13.89
C SER A 158 5.30 -4.37 13.15
N VAL A 159 5.61 -5.63 13.41
CA VAL A 159 5.05 -6.82 12.75
C VAL A 159 3.51 -6.85 12.83
N GLU A 160 2.85 -7.43 11.84
CA GLU A 160 1.38 -7.52 11.67
C GLU A 160 0.59 -7.94 12.91
N SER A 161 1.16 -8.82 13.75
CA SER A 161 0.52 -9.31 14.98
C SER A 161 0.20 -8.24 16.04
N LYS A 162 0.66 -6.99 15.83
CA LYS A 162 0.51 -5.89 16.78
C LYS A 162 -0.58 -4.87 16.38
N TYR A 163 -1.26 -5.12 15.27
CA TYR A 163 -2.30 -4.24 14.74
C TYR A 163 -3.55 -5.02 14.36
N MET A 164 -4.69 -4.34 14.39
CA MET A 164 -5.96 -4.86 13.89
C MET A 164 -6.70 -3.80 13.07
N ALA A 165 -7.51 -4.26 12.12
CA ALA A 165 -8.42 -3.41 11.40
C ALA A 165 -9.73 -3.25 12.19
N VAL A 166 -10.17 -2.01 12.41
CA VAL A 166 -11.35 -1.73 13.22
C VAL A 166 -12.24 -0.65 12.61
N CYS A 167 -13.53 -0.73 12.90
CA CYS A 167 -14.49 0.35 12.60
C CYS A 167 -14.29 1.53 13.57
N ARG A 168 -14.90 2.68 13.28
CA ARG A 168 -14.79 3.90 14.11
C ARG A 168 -15.19 3.67 15.56
N GLN A 169 -16.27 2.94 15.80
CA GLN A 169 -16.73 2.67 17.17
C GLN A 169 -15.69 1.85 17.97
N CYS A 170 -15.15 0.79 17.37
CA CYS A 170 -14.15 -0.06 18.01
C CYS A 170 -12.77 0.65 18.14
N PHE A 171 -12.47 1.58 17.24
CA PHE A 171 -11.26 2.39 17.37
C PHE A 171 -11.31 3.28 18.63
N ASN A 172 -12.46 3.90 18.89
CA ASN A 172 -12.64 4.83 20.02
C ASN A 172 -12.86 4.12 21.38
N LYS A 173 -13.15 2.81 21.39
CA LYS A 173 -13.17 2.04 22.64
C LYS A 173 -11.75 1.86 23.16
N THR A 174 -11.53 2.25 24.41
CA THR A 174 -10.28 1.90 25.14
C THR A 174 -10.16 0.38 25.23
N LEU A 175 -8.95 -0.14 25.04
CA LEU A 175 -8.66 -1.56 25.27
C LEU A 175 -8.63 -1.82 26.76
#